data_054a90716e4d3fc212693acf3cce579e
#
_entry.id   054a90716e4d3fc212693acf3cce579e
#
_cell.length_a   1.000
_cell.length_b   1.000
_cell.length_c   1.000
_cell.angle_alpha   90.00
_cell.angle_beta   90.00
_cell.angle_gamma   90.00
#
_symmetry.space_group_name_H-M   'P 1'
#
loop_
_entity.id
_entity.type
_entity.pdbx_description
1 polymer ?
#
loop_
_entity_poly.entity_id
_entity_poly.type
_entity_poly.pdbx_seq_one_letter_code
_entity_poly.pdbx_strand_id
1 'polypeptide(L)'
;MSLTYQNRNVLEFYKKLPFNTYSNNKAAIKSIKKKNPINIYPPLKDIIINKEDFNILDVGCGVGWFVNSLSFFFKKIQVTGVDYNQVAINFANNIKEKMKLKSSFLKQDLFDMNFNKKFNLVTSIGVLHHTNNCLEGIKKLLALSPNYILLGLYHKHGRKPFLDHFDNLKIKYSSLNTSQKETKLFEEYKKLDKRESNVLHLKSWFKDQVLHPHETQQTFKEILPVFLNKNYEIFKTSLNKFEYIKDYKNIIDAEKDWYEYGLNKLKRKEYYPGFFIVVAKKNNY
;
A
#
# COMPACT_ATOMS: atom_id res chain seq x y z
N MET A 1 -20.88 -9.26 8.51
CA MET A 1 -20.01 -10.29 9.14
C MET A 1 -19.18 -9.68 10.27
N SER A 2 -18.91 -10.43 11.36
CA SER A 2 -17.99 -9.97 12.40
C SER A 2 -16.56 -10.02 11.86
N LEU A 3 -15.73 -9.01 12.19
CA LEU A 3 -14.29 -9.02 11.88
C LEU A 3 -13.65 -10.30 12.43
N THR A 4 -12.76 -10.91 11.65
CA THR A 4 -11.89 -11.97 12.15
C THR A 4 -11.01 -11.44 13.28
N TYR A 5 -10.50 -12.31 14.15
CA TYR A 5 -9.59 -11.93 15.23
C TYR A 5 -8.35 -11.16 14.71
N GLN A 6 -7.77 -11.63 13.62
CA GLN A 6 -6.60 -10.97 12.99
C GLN A 6 -6.93 -9.58 12.47
N ASN A 7 -8.04 -9.41 11.74
CA ASN A 7 -8.46 -8.10 11.24
C ASN A 7 -8.79 -7.13 12.36
N ARG A 8 -9.32 -7.62 13.50
CA ARG A 8 -9.57 -6.80 14.70
C ARG A 8 -8.25 -6.31 15.31
N ASN A 9 -7.26 -7.18 15.48
CA ASN A 9 -5.94 -6.79 16.00
C ASN A 9 -5.26 -5.76 15.10
N VAL A 10 -5.34 -5.93 13.79
CA VAL A 10 -4.84 -4.97 12.79
C VAL A 10 -5.54 -3.62 12.95
N LEU A 11 -6.87 -3.60 13.09
CA LEU A 11 -7.63 -2.37 13.31
C LEU A 11 -7.18 -1.65 14.61
N GLU A 12 -7.09 -2.38 15.73
CA GLU A 12 -6.69 -1.78 17.02
C GLU A 12 -5.23 -1.25 16.96
N PHE A 13 -4.36 -1.91 16.21
CA PHE A 13 -3.01 -1.42 15.96
C PHE A 13 -3.02 -0.06 15.23
N TYR A 14 -3.78 0.08 14.14
CA TYR A 14 -3.86 1.32 13.37
C TYR A 14 -4.70 2.43 14.02
N LYS A 15 -5.63 2.11 14.94
CA LYS A 15 -6.31 3.14 15.73
C LYS A 15 -5.36 3.93 16.61
N LYS A 16 -4.31 3.29 17.13
CA LYS A 16 -3.30 3.94 17.98
C LYS A 16 -2.39 4.89 17.19
N LEU A 17 -2.00 4.49 15.99
CA LEU A 17 -1.20 5.30 15.07
C LEU A 17 -1.53 4.88 13.63
N PRO A 18 -2.44 5.57 12.94
CA PRO A 18 -2.77 5.28 11.55
C PRO A 18 -1.52 5.33 10.66
N PHE A 19 -1.47 4.47 9.66
CA PHE A 19 -0.39 4.49 8.68
C PHE A 19 -0.31 5.85 7.98
N ASN A 20 0.91 6.28 7.69
CA ASN A 20 1.19 7.53 6.98
C ASN A 20 0.72 8.79 7.75
N THR A 21 0.60 8.71 9.09
CA THR A 21 0.20 9.83 9.95
C THR A 21 1.20 10.98 9.88
N TYR A 22 0.68 12.20 9.88
CA TYR A 22 1.47 13.44 9.90
C TYR A 22 1.39 14.12 11.26
N SER A 23 2.43 14.87 11.62
CA SER A 23 2.46 15.62 12.89
C SER A 23 1.36 16.68 13.00
N ASN A 24 0.91 17.23 11.88
CA ASN A 24 -0.18 18.19 11.79
C ASN A 24 -0.71 18.33 10.35
N ASN A 25 -1.80 19.04 10.19
CA ASN A 25 -2.43 19.28 8.89
C ASN A 25 -1.52 20.02 7.90
N LYS A 26 -0.68 20.95 8.36
CA LYS A 26 0.26 21.70 7.47
C LYS A 26 1.26 20.74 6.83
N ALA A 27 1.79 19.77 7.59
CA ALA A 27 2.71 18.76 7.08
C ALA A 27 2.03 17.85 6.04
N ALA A 28 0.80 17.40 6.31
CA ALA A 28 0.02 16.58 5.37
C ALA A 28 -0.26 17.36 4.06
N ILE A 29 -0.73 18.59 4.15
CA ILE A 29 -1.01 19.46 2.99
C ILE A 29 0.27 19.73 2.18
N LYS A 30 1.39 20.01 2.85
CA LYS A 30 2.69 20.19 2.19
C LYS A 30 3.11 18.93 1.42
N SER A 31 2.93 17.75 2.02
CA SER A 31 3.24 16.47 1.36
C SER A 31 2.37 16.24 0.12
N ILE A 32 1.05 16.48 0.23
CA ILE A 32 0.11 16.36 -0.89
C ILE A 32 0.52 17.28 -2.05
N LYS A 33 0.78 18.55 -1.77
CA LYS A 33 1.16 19.54 -2.80
C LYS A 33 2.51 19.23 -3.47
N LYS A 34 3.44 18.60 -2.74
CA LYS A 34 4.81 18.34 -3.22
C LYS A 34 4.93 17.04 -4.01
N LYS A 35 4.16 16.00 -3.65
CA LYS A 35 4.34 14.63 -4.15
C LYS A 35 3.20 14.24 -5.09
N ASN A 36 3.40 14.41 -6.40
CA ASN A 36 2.43 13.96 -7.39
C ASN A 36 2.42 12.42 -7.45
N PRO A 37 1.23 11.77 -7.32
CA PRO A 37 1.12 10.31 -7.35
C PRO A 37 1.70 9.62 -8.59
N ILE A 38 1.64 10.24 -9.77
CA ILE A 38 2.22 9.64 -11.00
C ILE A 38 3.74 9.54 -10.97
N ASN A 39 4.43 10.36 -10.15
CA ASN A 39 5.87 10.28 -9.99
C ASN A 39 6.28 9.15 -9.04
N ILE A 40 5.38 8.72 -8.15
CA ILE A 40 5.59 7.62 -7.21
C ILE A 40 5.14 6.29 -7.82
N TYR A 41 4.05 6.34 -8.58
CA TYR A 41 3.45 5.20 -9.28
C TYR A 41 3.38 5.50 -10.78
N PRO A 42 4.49 5.39 -11.53
CA PRO A 42 4.58 5.80 -12.93
C PRO A 42 3.48 5.22 -13.85
N PRO A 43 3.00 3.97 -13.67
CA PRO A 43 1.92 3.44 -14.50
C PRO A 43 0.60 4.23 -14.45
N LEU A 44 0.37 5.00 -13.38
CA LEU A 44 -0.81 5.86 -13.31
C LEU A 44 -0.82 6.91 -14.43
N LYS A 45 0.36 7.33 -14.91
CA LYS A 45 0.45 8.27 -16.03
C LYS A 45 -0.33 7.80 -17.24
N ASP A 46 -0.15 6.55 -17.63
CA ASP A 46 -0.82 5.97 -18.80
C ASP A 46 -2.32 5.75 -18.59
N ILE A 47 -2.74 5.62 -17.33
CA ILE A 47 -4.13 5.28 -16.96
C ILE A 47 -4.99 6.54 -16.81
N ILE A 48 -4.46 7.62 -16.20
CA ILE A 48 -5.29 8.75 -15.74
C ILE A 48 -5.01 10.08 -16.45
N ILE A 49 -3.87 10.25 -17.15
CA ILE A 49 -3.60 11.51 -17.85
C ILE A 49 -4.64 11.72 -18.97
N ASN A 50 -5.11 12.95 -19.09
CA ASN A 50 -6.14 13.38 -20.05
C ASN A 50 -7.49 12.64 -19.92
N LYS A 51 -7.75 11.99 -18.77
CA LYS A 51 -9.06 11.40 -18.50
C LYS A 51 -9.98 12.42 -17.83
N GLU A 52 -11.25 12.37 -18.27
CA GLU A 52 -12.37 13.11 -17.70
C GLU A 52 -13.41 12.11 -17.23
N ASP A 53 -14.21 12.45 -16.23
CA ASP A 53 -15.23 11.59 -15.62
C ASP A 53 -14.73 10.18 -15.24
N PHE A 54 -13.47 10.13 -14.87
CA PHE A 54 -12.77 8.91 -14.51
C PHE A 54 -12.88 8.65 -13.01
N ASN A 55 -13.53 7.55 -12.63
CA ASN A 55 -13.80 7.18 -11.24
C ASN A 55 -12.69 6.27 -10.70
N ILE A 56 -12.07 6.68 -9.59
CA ILE A 56 -11.05 5.90 -8.88
C ILE A 56 -11.57 5.54 -7.49
N LEU A 57 -11.37 4.28 -7.10
CA LEU A 57 -11.55 3.80 -5.73
C LEU A 57 -10.20 3.40 -5.14
N ASP A 58 -9.85 3.95 -3.99
CA ASP A 58 -8.68 3.55 -3.20
C ASP A 58 -9.13 2.81 -1.95
N VAL A 59 -8.81 1.53 -1.86
CA VAL A 59 -9.25 0.63 -0.78
C VAL A 59 -8.13 0.46 0.25
N GLY A 60 -8.43 0.80 1.51
CA GLY A 60 -7.45 0.97 2.57
C GLY A 60 -6.72 2.31 2.45
N CYS A 61 -7.47 3.39 2.20
CA CYS A 61 -6.90 4.71 1.89
C CYS A 61 -6.17 5.37 3.08
N GLY A 62 -6.24 4.81 4.29
CA GLY A 62 -5.64 5.34 5.50
C GLY A 62 -6.00 6.81 5.72
N VAL A 63 -5.01 7.64 6.05
CA VAL A 63 -5.18 9.10 6.26
C VAL A 63 -5.42 9.90 4.96
N GLY A 64 -5.66 9.21 3.84
CA GLY A 64 -6.14 9.82 2.59
C GLY A 64 -5.08 10.56 1.78
N TRP A 65 -3.78 10.30 1.99
CA TRP A 65 -2.74 11.01 1.24
C TRP A 65 -2.88 10.77 -0.27
N PHE A 66 -3.04 9.53 -0.72
CA PHE A 66 -3.12 9.18 -2.13
C PHE A 66 -4.38 9.76 -2.80
N VAL A 67 -5.53 9.59 -2.16
CA VAL A 67 -6.84 10.09 -2.62
C VAL A 67 -6.85 11.62 -2.74
N ASN A 68 -6.39 12.31 -1.69
CA ASN A 68 -6.32 13.78 -1.70
C ASN A 68 -5.28 14.31 -2.69
N SER A 69 -4.15 13.59 -2.89
CA SER A 69 -3.15 13.97 -3.89
C SER A 69 -3.70 13.82 -5.31
N LEU A 70 -4.36 12.70 -5.63
CA LEU A 70 -5.02 12.53 -6.94
C LEU A 70 -6.05 13.64 -7.19
N SER A 71 -6.92 13.93 -6.22
CA SER A 71 -7.91 15.00 -6.34
C SER A 71 -7.27 16.40 -6.45
N PHE A 72 -6.08 16.61 -5.87
CA PHE A 72 -5.35 17.89 -5.99
C PHE A 72 -4.74 18.07 -7.37
N PHE A 73 -4.07 17.07 -7.90
CA PHE A 73 -3.34 17.16 -9.18
C PHE A 73 -4.24 16.95 -10.42
N PHE A 74 -5.33 16.18 -10.29
CA PHE A 74 -6.21 15.78 -11.41
C PHE A 74 -7.66 16.22 -11.14
N LYS A 75 -8.00 17.44 -11.51
CA LYS A 75 -9.29 18.09 -11.17
C LYS A 75 -10.52 17.50 -11.86
N LYS A 76 -10.31 16.77 -12.97
CA LYS A 76 -11.39 16.20 -13.80
C LYS A 76 -11.72 14.75 -13.44
N ILE A 77 -10.97 14.13 -12.51
CA ILE A 77 -11.24 12.78 -12.03
C ILE A 77 -11.98 12.81 -10.69
N GLN A 78 -12.75 11.76 -10.41
CA GLN A 78 -13.44 11.55 -9.15
C GLN A 78 -12.71 10.47 -8.34
N VAL A 79 -12.31 10.77 -7.12
CA VAL A 79 -11.57 9.84 -6.27
C VAL A 79 -12.33 9.56 -4.99
N THR A 80 -12.60 8.29 -4.72
CA THR A 80 -13.20 7.82 -3.47
C THR A 80 -12.18 6.97 -2.72
N GLY A 81 -11.96 7.28 -1.44
CA GLY A 81 -11.18 6.45 -0.54
C GLY A 81 -12.09 5.70 0.44
N VAL A 82 -11.78 4.45 0.69
CA VAL A 82 -12.44 3.68 1.76
C VAL A 82 -11.40 3.12 2.72
N ASP A 83 -11.74 3.15 4.01
CA ASP A 83 -10.93 2.55 5.07
C ASP A 83 -11.84 2.09 6.21
N TYR A 84 -11.45 1.04 6.91
CA TYR A 84 -12.19 0.58 8.08
C TYR A 84 -11.94 1.45 9.32
N ASN A 85 -10.80 2.17 9.37
CA ASN A 85 -10.38 2.99 10.50
C ASN A 85 -11.04 4.39 10.45
N GLN A 86 -12.06 4.61 11.30
CA GLN A 86 -12.74 5.90 11.38
C GLN A 86 -11.81 7.08 11.72
N VAL A 87 -10.75 6.84 12.52
CA VAL A 87 -9.78 7.90 12.88
C VAL A 87 -9.03 8.38 11.63
N ALA A 88 -8.62 7.44 10.77
CA ALA A 88 -7.97 7.75 9.50
C ALA A 88 -8.91 8.51 8.54
N ILE A 89 -10.17 8.06 8.42
CA ILE A 89 -11.20 8.71 7.59
C ILE A 89 -11.49 10.14 8.07
N ASN A 90 -11.59 10.37 9.38
CA ASN A 90 -11.81 11.70 9.93
C ASN A 90 -10.64 12.65 9.58
N PHE A 91 -9.39 12.16 9.69
CA PHE A 91 -8.23 12.94 9.30
C PHE A 91 -8.23 13.25 7.80
N ALA A 92 -8.52 12.26 6.95
CA ALA A 92 -8.58 12.40 5.50
C ALA A 92 -9.61 13.46 5.07
N ASN A 93 -10.80 13.44 5.68
CA ASN A 93 -11.86 14.46 5.46
C ASN A 93 -11.42 15.85 5.91
N ASN A 94 -10.79 15.98 7.09
CA ASN A 94 -10.29 17.28 7.55
C ASN A 94 -9.29 17.92 6.57
N ILE A 95 -8.38 17.10 6.00
CA ILE A 95 -7.45 17.57 4.97
C ILE A 95 -8.18 17.97 3.69
N LYS A 96 -9.12 17.13 3.22
CA LYS A 96 -9.97 17.41 2.06
C LYS A 96 -10.67 18.77 2.19
N GLU A 97 -11.31 19.03 3.33
CA GLU A 97 -12.04 20.29 3.60
C GLU A 97 -11.10 21.50 3.59
N LYS A 98 -9.95 21.41 4.30
CA LYS A 98 -8.95 22.49 4.33
C LYS A 98 -8.36 22.81 2.95
N MET A 99 -8.28 21.82 2.07
CA MET A 99 -7.78 22.01 0.71
C MET A 99 -8.90 22.25 -0.32
N LYS A 100 -10.17 22.20 0.08
CA LYS A 100 -11.35 22.32 -0.80
C LYS A 100 -11.33 21.32 -1.96
N LEU A 101 -10.99 20.05 -1.68
CA LEU A 101 -10.90 18.99 -2.67
C LEU A 101 -12.27 18.32 -2.90
N LYS A 102 -12.43 17.71 -4.10
CA LYS A 102 -13.64 16.97 -4.49
C LYS A 102 -13.60 15.47 -4.16
N SER A 103 -12.54 14.98 -3.48
CA SER A 103 -12.45 13.60 -3.03
C SER A 103 -13.57 13.21 -2.07
N SER A 104 -13.88 11.91 -1.97
CA SER A 104 -14.86 11.36 -1.04
C SER A 104 -14.20 10.32 -0.16
N PHE A 105 -14.60 10.21 1.11
CA PHE A 105 -14.10 9.22 2.05
C PHE A 105 -15.24 8.51 2.77
N LEU A 106 -15.20 7.18 2.80
CA LEU A 106 -16.21 6.33 3.40
C LEU A 106 -15.56 5.32 4.36
N LYS A 107 -16.19 5.11 5.52
CA LYS A 107 -15.82 3.99 6.39
C LYS A 107 -16.48 2.73 5.87
N GLN A 108 -15.68 1.79 5.35
CA GLN A 108 -16.17 0.48 4.90
C GLN A 108 -15.14 -0.61 5.14
N ASP A 109 -15.61 -1.83 5.36
CA ASP A 109 -14.76 -3.02 5.35
C ASP A 109 -14.58 -3.49 3.90
N LEU A 110 -13.31 -3.79 3.51
CA LEU A 110 -12.95 -4.36 2.23
C LEU A 110 -13.80 -5.60 1.87
N PHE A 111 -14.09 -6.46 2.85
CA PHE A 111 -14.76 -7.73 2.61
C PHE A 111 -16.30 -7.61 2.51
N ASP A 112 -16.86 -6.49 2.98
CA ASP A 112 -18.31 -6.21 2.99
C ASP A 112 -18.70 -5.01 2.12
N MET A 113 -17.73 -4.35 1.44
CA MET A 113 -18.03 -3.19 0.61
C MET A 113 -18.90 -3.54 -0.59
N ASN A 114 -19.88 -2.68 -0.86
CA ASN A 114 -20.72 -2.74 -2.03
C ASN A 114 -20.94 -1.34 -2.59
N PHE A 115 -20.92 -1.22 -3.92
CA PHE A 115 -21.07 0.06 -4.62
C PHE A 115 -22.06 -0.06 -5.78
N ASN A 116 -22.97 0.89 -5.87
CA ASN A 116 -23.91 1.01 -6.99
C ASN A 116 -23.29 1.74 -8.21
N LYS A 117 -22.01 2.11 -8.14
CA LYS A 117 -21.29 2.77 -9.24
C LYS A 117 -20.11 1.94 -9.71
N LYS A 118 -19.76 2.11 -11.00
CA LYS A 118 -18.56 1.51 -11.58
C LYS A 118 -17.33 2.40 -11.32
N PHE A 119 -16.19 1.77 -11.17
CA PHE A 119 -14.89 2.42 -11.08
C PHE A 119 -14.05 2.07 -12.30
N ASN A 120 -13.33 3.06 -12.82
CA ASN A 120 -12.39 2.83 -13.92
C ASN A 120 -11.06 2.26 -13.39
N LEU A 121 -10.63 2.71 -12.23
CA LEU A 121 -9.45 2.21 -11.55
C LEU A 121 -9.77 1.89 -10.10
N VAL A 122 -9.36 0.72 -9.63
CA VAL A 122 -9.34 0.36 -8.21
C VAL A 122 -7.89 0.23 -7.77
N THR A 123 -7.54 0.87 -6.65
CA THR A 123 -6.21 0.78 -6.05
C THR A 123 -6.31 0.21 -4.63
N SER A 124 -5.28 -0.53 -4.23
CA SER A 124 -5.07 -0.95 -2.83
C SER A 124 -3.57 -1.10 -2.60
N ILE A 125 -2.98 -0.14 -1.89
CA ILE A 125 -1.53 0.00 -1.80
C ILE A 125 -1.08 -0.15 -0.35
N GLY A 126 -0.43 -1.28 -0.04
CA GLY A 126 0.06 -1.53 1.32
C GLY A 126 -1.03 -2.02 2.29
N VAL A 127 -2.06 -2.72 1.81
CA VAL A 127 -3.25 -3.07 2.61
C VAL A 127 -3.51 -4.57 2.66
N LEU A 128 -3.65 -5.21 1.51
CA LEU A 128 -4.16 -6.59 1.43
C LEU A 128 -3.30 -7.60 2.17
N HIS A 129 -2.00 -7.40 2.20
CA HIS A 129 -1.06 -8.25 2.92
C HIS A 129 -1.16 -8.14 4.46
N HIS A 130 -1.91 -7.17 4.97
CA HIS A 130 -2.26 -7.04 6.39
C HIS A 130 -3.64 -7.61 6.73
N THR A 131 -4.36 -8.12 5.76
CA THR A 131 -5.64 -8.82 5.98
C THR A 131 -5.40 -10.31 6.27
N ASN A 132 -6.39 -10.97 6.85
CA ASN A 132 -6.33 -12.41 7.13
C ASN A 132 -6.28 -13.26 5.86
N ASN A 133 -6.64 -12.72 4.69
CA ASN A 133 -6.59 -13.41 3.42
C ASN A 133 -6.35 -12.44 2.26
N CYS A 134 -5.08 -12.25 1.89
CA CYS A 134 -4.66 -11.34 0.82
C CYS A 134 -5.27 -11.71 -0.54
N LEU A 135 -5.25 -13.00 -0.92
CA LEU A 135 -5.77 -13.45 -2.22
C LEU A 135 -7.28 -13.29 -2.33
N GLU A 136 -8.02 -13.50 -1.24
CA GLU A 136 -9.45 -13.23 -1.21
C GLU A 136 -9.73 -11.73 -1.32
N GLY A 137 -8.92 -10.90 -0.66
CA GLY A 137 -8.96 -9.44 -0.84
C GLY A 137 -8.79 -9.05 -2.31
N ILE A 138 -7.82 -9.61 -3.02
CA ILE A 138 -7.65 -9.38 -4.46
C ILE A 138 -8.92 -9.77 -5.24
N LYS A 139 -9.50 -10.95 -4.98
CA LYS A 139 -10.73 -11.39 -5.64
C LYS A 139 -11.90 -10.43 -5.40
N LYS A 140 -12.03 -9.89 -4.19
CA LYS A 140 -13.06 -8.88 -3.85
C LYS A 140 -12.90 -7.59 -4.66
N LEU A 141 -11.65 -7.11 -4.83
CA LEU A 141 -11.39 -5.93 -5.64
C LEU A 141 -11.67 -6.19 -7.13
N LEU A 142 -11.29 -7.35 -7.66
CA LEU A 142 -11.58 -7.74 -9.05
C LEU A 142 -13.10 -7.92 -9.30
N ALA A 143 -13.87 -8.33 -8.28
CA ALA A 143 -15.31 -8.45 -8.37
C ALA A 143 -16.03 -7.10 -8.58
N LEU A 144 -15.42 -5.97 -8.22
CA LEU A 144 -15.91 -4.63 -8.57
C LEU A 144 -15.80 -4.35 -10.08
N SER A 145 -15.14 -5.23 -10.82
CA SER A 145 -15.03 -5.20 -12.27
C SER A 145 -14.49 -3.88 -12.86
N PRO A 146 -13.41 -3.28 -12.29
CA PRO A 146 -12.83 -2.06 -12.83
C PRO A 146 -12.12 -2.31 -14.18
N ASN A 147 -11.89 -1.25 -14.95
CA ASN A 147 -11.06 -1.35 -16.16
C ASN A 147 -9.59 -1.63 -15.82
N TYR A 148 -9.10 -1.01 -14.72
CA TYR A 148 -7.74 -1.14 -14.25
C TYR A 148 -7.71 -1.42 -12.74
N ILE A 149 -6.68 -2.15 -12.30
CA ILE A 149 -6.39 -2.35 -10.89
C ILE A 149 -4.90 -2.14 -10.64
N LEU A 150 -4.57 -1.44 -9.55
CA LEU A 150 -3.20 -1.24 -9.09
C LEU A 150 -3.09 -1.71 -7.65
N LEU A 151 -2.25 -2.71 -7.40
CA LEU A 151 -2.01 -3.25 -6.07
C LEU A 151 -0.57 -3.07 -5.65
N GLY A 152 -0.38 -2.77 -4.36
CA GLY A 152 0.92 -2.78 -3.71
C GLY A 152 0.97 -3.81 -2.60
N LEU A 153 1.92 -4.75 -2.68
CA LEU A 153 2.02 -5.92 -1.80
C LEU A 153 3.46 -6.11 -1.31
N TYR A 154 3.65 -6.91 -0.24
CA TYR A 154 4.96 -7.41 0.12
C TYR A 154 5.30 -8.67 -0.69
N HIS A 155 6.50 -8.65 -1.31
CA HIS A 155 7.03 -9.75 -2.11
C HIS A 155 7.70 -10.80 -1.22
N LYS A 156 7.32 -12.06 -1.33
CA LYS A 156 7.76 -13.14 -0.45
C LYS A 156 9.28 -13.23 -0.32
N HIS A 157 9.99 -13.24 -1.44
CA HIS A 157 11.45 -13.33 -1.44
C HIS A 157 12.08 -11.97 -1.07
N GLY A 158 11.62 -10.87 -1.66
CA GLY A 158 12.20 -9.55 -1.42
C GLY A 158 11.98 -9.00 -0.01
N ARG A 159 10.88 -9.41 0.65
CA ARG A 159 10.55 -9.01 2.04
C ARG A 159 11.40 -9.75 3.07
N LYS A 160 11.75 -11.00 2.80
CA LYS A 160 12.41 -11.88 3.75
C LYS A 160 13.70 -11.31 4.37
N PRO A 161 14.67 -10.75 3.62
CA PRO A 161 15.87 -10.17 4.22
C PRO A 161 15.57 -9.06 5.24
N PHE A 162 14.57 -8.21 4.96
CA PHE A 162 14.15 -7.16 5.88
C PHE A 162 13.53 -7.71 7.16
N LEU A 163 12.67 -8.72 7.06
CA LEU A 163 12.08 -9.39 8.21
C LEU A 163 13.15 -10.08 9.06
N ASP A 164 14.00 -10.90 8.44
CA ASP A 164 15.09 -11.62 9.12
C ASP A 164 16.01 -10.65 9.89
N HIS A 165 16.33 -9.50 9.29
CA HIS A 165 17.13 -8.47 9.95
C HIS A 165 16.46 -7.95 11.23
N PHE A 166 15.19 -7.56 11.17
CA PHE A 166 14.49 -7.05 12.35
C PHE A 166 14.15 -8.14 13.37
N ASP A 167 13.89 -9.36 12.96
CA ASP A 167 13.67 -10.49 13.87
C ASP A 167 14.95 -10.83 14.65
N ASN A 168 16.11 -10.82 14.00
CA ASN A 168 17.40 -10.94 14.69
C ASN A 168 17.63 -9.80 15.70
N LEU A 169 17.25 -8.57 15.37
CA LEU A 169 17.32 -7.44 16.31
C LEU A 169 16.33 -7.60 17.48
N LYS A 170 15.12 -8.11 17.24
CA LYS A 170 14.14 -8.40 18.29
C LYS A 170 14.68 -9.45 19.27
N ILE A 171 15.39 -10.46 18.78
CA ILE A 171 16.08 -11.47 19.60
C ILE A 171 17.23 -10.83 20.37
N LYS A 172 18.09 -10.05 19.71
CA LYS A 172 19.21 -9.33 20.34
C LYS A 172 18.77 -8.45 21.51
N TYR A 173 17.61 -7.81 21.38
CA TYR A 173 17.04 -6.91 22.40
C TYR A 173 15.99 -7.59 23.28
N SER A 174 16.00 -8.93 23.39
CA SER A 174 14.96 -9.68 24.13
C SER A 174 14.91 -9.36 25.62
N SER A 175 16.05 -9.01 26.23
CA SER A 175 16.16 -8.64 27.66
C SER A 175 15.61 -7.23 27.97
N LEU A 176 15.38 -6.39 26.99
CA LEU A 176 14.84 -5.05 27.19
C LEU A 176 13.32 -5.09 27.39
N ASN A 177 12.78 -4.12 28.15
CA ASN A 177 11.34 -3.94 28.20
C ASN A 177 10.79 -3.46 26.86
N THR A 178 9.45 -3.54 26.67
CA THR A 178 8.79 -3.24 25.40
C THR A 178 9.12 -1.85 24.83
N SER A 179 9.14 -0.82 25.69
CA SER A 179 9.43 0.56 25.26
C SER A 179 10.88 0.75 24.82
N GLN A 180 11.81 0.18 25.59
CA GLN A 180 13.25 0.22 25.26
C GLN A 180 13.53 -0.55 23.95
N LYS A 181 12.91 -1.73 23.79
CA LYS A 181 13.02 -2.54 22.59
C LYS A 181 12.48 -1.79 21.35
N GLU A 182 11.28 -1.20 21.43
CA GLU A 182 10.72 -0.38 20.35
C GLU A 182 11.66 0.77 19.97
N THR A 183 12.23 1.47 20.96
CA THR A 183 13.19 2.56 20.73
C THR A 183 14.43 2.08 19.98
N LYS A 184 15.03 0.96 20.40
CA LYS A 184 16.21 0.40 19.74
C LYS A 184 15.92 -0.05 18.31
N LEU A 185 14.80 -0.72 18.07
CA LEU A 185 14.38 -1.12 16.73
C LEU A 185 14.12 0.10 15.82
N PHE A 186 13.54 1.16 16.39
CA PHE A 186 13.32 2.39 15.61
C PHE A 186 14.64 3.12 15.30
N GLU A 187 15.62 3.12 16.18
CA GLU A 187 16.97 3.62 15.90
C GLU A 187 17.62 2.87 14.73
N GLU A 188 17.49 1.54 14.67
CA GLU A 188 18.01 0.74 13.57
C GLU A 188 17.23 1.00 12.26
N TYR A 189 15.89 1.14 12.34
CA TYR A 189 15.07 1.49 11.19
C TYR A 189 15.47 2.83 10.57
N LYS A 190 15.75 3.86 11.38
CA LYS A 190 16.20 5.18 10.91
C LYS A 190 17.54 5.13 10.17
N LYS A 191 18.41 4.16 10.47
CA LYS A 191 19.67 3.98 9.73
C LYS A 191 19.45 3.51 8.30
N LEU A 192 18.36 2.78 8.05
CA LEU A 192 17.97 2.28 6.75
C LEU A 192 17.11 3.31 6.00
N ASP A 193 16.02 3.78 6.61
CA ASP A 193 15.05 4.66 5.95
C ASP A 193 15.33 6.14 6.21
N LYS A 194 15.99 6.78 5.25
CA LYS A 194 16.36 8.19 5.27
C LYS A 194 15.45 9.09 4.41
N ARG A 195 14.34 8.55 3.89
CA ARG A 195 13.48 9.25 2.93
C ARG A 195 12.60 10.33 3.58
N GLU A 196 12.39 10.25 4.89
CA GLU A 196 11.48 11.15 5.62
C GLU A 196 12.16 11.75 6.85
N SER A 197 12.11 13.05 6.96
CA SER A 197 12.66 13.81 8.09
C SER A 197 11.66 14.00 9.24
N ASN A 198 10.35 13.86 8.98
CA ASN A 198 9.33 13.95 10.02
C ASN A 198 9.32 12.67 10.85
N VAL A 199 9.74 12.78 12.11
CA VAL A 199 9.92 11.63 13.02
C VAL A 199 8.61 10.86 13.24
N LEU A 200 7.47 11.54 13.41
CA LEU A 200 6.18 10.87 13.61
C LEU A 200 5.74 10.10 12.38
N HIS A 201 5.94 10.70 11.21
CA HIS A 201 5.64 10.05 9.94
C HIS A 201 6.51 8.82 9.71
N LEU A 202 7.83 8.96 9.94
CA LEU A 202 8.76 7.84 9.87
C LEU A 202 8.43 6.73 10.90
N LYS A 203 7.99 7.13 12.11
CA LYS A 203 7.56 6.18 13.15
C LYS A 203 6.30 5.41 12.74
N SER A 204 5.37 6.03 12.01
CA SER A 204 4.19 5.32 11.49
C SER A 204 4.59 4.24 10.47
N TRP A 205 5.57 4.51 9.61
CA TRP A 205 6.12 3.52 8.68
C TRP A 205 6.89 2.40 9.38
N PHE A 206 7.71 2.76 10.37
CA PHE A 206 8.41 1.77 11.20
C PHE A 206 7.43 0.81 11.89
N LYS A 207 6.37 1.33 12.51
CA LYS A 207 5.36 0.49 13.17
C LYS A 207 4.71 -0.46 12.18
N ASP A 208 4.26 0.05 11.06
CA ASP A 208 3.66 -0.74 9.98
C ASP A 208 4.59 -1.86 9.49
N GLN A 209 5.86 -1.57 9.31
CA GLN A 209 6.80 -2.47 8.64
C GLN A 209 7.55 -3.42 9.57
N VAL A 210 7.69 -3.08 10.84
CA VAL A 210 8.51 -3.84 11.80
C VAL A 210 7.69 -4.40 12.96
N LEU A 211 6.65 -3.69 13.40
CA LEU A 211 5.87 -4.05 14.57
C LEU A 211 4.43 -4.50 14.24
N HIS A 212 4.10 -4.61 12.97
CA HIS A 212 2.74 -5.02 12.57
C HIS A 212 2.38 -6.40 13.11
N PRO A 213 1.16 -6.58 13.67
CA PRO A 213 0.76 -7.83 14.30
C PRO A 213 0.49 -8.97 13.33
N HIS A 214 0.25 -8.66 12.06
CA HIS A 214 -0.05 -9.64 11.02
C HIS A 214 0.33 -9.14 9.63
N GLU A 215 1.14 -9.89 8.92
CA GLU A 215 1.37 -9.67 7.48
C GLU A 215 1.53 -11.00 6.75
N THR A 216 1.18 -11.00 5.48
CA THR A 216 1.44 -12.07 4.53
C THR A 216 2.28 -11.54 3.38
N GLN A 217 3.03 -12.41 2.72
CA GLN A 217 3.82 -12.05 1.55
C GLN A 217 3.39 -12.92 0.39
N GLN A 218 3.33 -12.35 -0.81
CA GLN A 218 2.94 -13.03 -2.03
C GLN A 218 4.08 -13.02 -3.05
N THR A 219 4.12 -14.05 -3.88
CA THR A 219 4.89 -14.05 -5.12
C THR A 219 4.02 -13.58 -6.28
N PHE A 220 4.64 -13.12 -7.35
CA PHE A 220 3.95 -12.84 -8.60
C PHE A 220 3.25 -14.10 -9.14
N LYS A 221 3.93 -15.26 -9.00
CA LYS A 221 3.40 -16.57 -9.37
C LYS A 221 2.10 -16.92 -8.62
N GLU A 222 2.01 -16.60 -7.33
CA GLU A 222 0.81 -16.88 -6.52
C GLU A 222 -0.38 -15.99 -6.88
N ILE A 223 -0.14 -14.71 -7.21
CA ILE A 223 -1.22 -13.78 -7.53
C ILE A 223 -1.69 -13.87 -8.98
N LEU A 224 -0.82 -14.21 -9.92
CA LEU A 224 -1.13 -14.23 -11.36
C LEU A 224 -2.40 -15.01 -11.71
N PRO A 225 -2.61 -16.27 -11.23
CA PRO A 225 -3.83 -17.03 -11.53
C PRO A 225 -5.11 -16.35 -11.04
N VAL A 226 -5.05 -15.57 -9.95
CA VAL A 226 -6.22 -14.85 -9.41
C VAL A 226 -6.70 -13.78 -10.40
N PHE A 227 -5.77 -13.11 -11.08
CA PHE A 227 -6.09 -12.12 -12.11
C PHE A 227 -6.60 -12.79 -13.39
N LEU A 228 -5.89 -13.79 -13.90
CA LEU A 228 -6.25 -14.50 -15.13
C LEU A 228 -7.63 -15.15 -15.03
N ASN A 229 -7.96 -15.79 -13.91
CA ASN A 229 -9.25 -16.42 -13.66
C ASN A 229 -10.42 -15.40 -13.57
N LYS A 230 -10.13 -14.12 -13.46
CA LYS A 230 -11.10 -13.02 -13.47
C LYS A 230 -11.04 -12.17 -14.76
N ASN A 231 -10.35 -12.69 -15.78
CA ASN A 231 -10.19 -12.03 -17.07
C ASN A 231 -9.43 -10.69 -17.00
N TYR A 232 -8.36 -10.65 -16.18
CA TYR A 232 -7.44 -9.52 -16.11
C TYR A 232 -6.04 -9.95 -16.55
N GLU A 233 -5.38 -9.09 -17.32
CA GLU A 233 -3.97 -9.19 -17.67
C GLU A 233 -3.13 -8.29 -16.77
N ILE A 234 -2.13 -8.82 -16.06
CA ILE A 234 -1.11 -8.00 -15.39
C ILE A 234 -0.14 -7.53 -16.48
N PHE A 235 -0.15 -6.25 -16.82
CA PHE A 235 0.64 -5.73 -17.92
C PHE A 235 1.88 -4.95 -17.50
N LYS A 236 1.97 -4.51 -16.23
CA LYS A 236 3.14 -3.83 -15.63
C LYS A 236 3.35 -4.25 -14.19
N THR A 237 4.62 -4.31 -13.77
CA THR A 237 5.00 -4.53 -12.37
C THR A 237 6.29 -3.79 -12.03
N SER A 238 6.48 -3.42 -10.77
CA SER A 238 7.75 -2.86 -10.30
C SER A 238 8.89 -3.87 -10.30
N LEU A 239 8.59 -5.17 -10.38
CA LEU A 239 9.59 -6.24 -10.47
C LEU A 239 10.42 -6.16 -11.75
N ASN A 240 9.88 -5.59 -12.82
CA ASN A 240 10.60 -5.30 -14.07
C ASN A 240 10.64 -3.80 -14.40
N LYS A 241 10.64 -2.93 -13.36
CA LYS A 241 10.73 -1.46 -13.51
C LYS A 241 9.56 -0.85 -14.32
N PHE A 242 8.39 -1.49 -14.26
CA PHE A 242 7.19 -1.10 -14.99
C PHE A 242 7.28 -1.16 -16.51
N GLU A 243 8.21 -1.93 -17.05
CA GLU A 243 8.19 -2.29 -18.46
C GLU A 243 6.95 -3.15 -18.78
N TYR A 244 6.49 -3.12 -20.02
CA TYR A 244 5.36 -3.95 -20.44
C TYR A 244 5.74 -5.44 -20.36
N ILE A 245 4.90 -6.24 -19.70
CA ILE A 245 5.16 -7.67 -19.53
C ILE A 245 4.79 -8.38 -20.83
N LYS A 246 5.79 -8.94 -21.51
CA LYS A 246 5.59 -9.75 -22.73
C LYS A 246 5.42 -11.24 -22.39
N ASP A 247 6.07 -11.68 -21.33
CA ASP A 247 6.04 -13.07 -20.87
C ASP A 247 6.11 -13.10 -19.34
N TYR A 248 5.12 -13.69 -18.71
CA TYR A 248 5.05 -13.86 -17.27
C TYR A 248 6.13 -14.79 -16.71
N LYS A 249 6.60 -15.75 -17.54
CA LYS A 249 7.65 -16.71 -17.15
C LYS A 249 8.91 -15.98 -16.70
N ASN A 250 9.33 -14.94 -17.43
CA ASN A 250 10.53 -14.18 -17.09
C ASN A 250 10.43 -13.50 -15.70
N ILE A 251 9.24 -13.01 -15.34
CA ILE A 251 9.01 -12.42 -14.01
C ILE A 251 9.06 -13.50 -12.92
N ILE A 252 8.41 -14.66 -13.18
CA ILE A 252 8.33 -15.76 -12.22
C ILE A 252 9.71 -16.39 -11.98
N ASP A 253 10.49 -16.60 -13.04
CA ASP A 253 11.81 -17.19 -12.93
C ASP A 253 12.78 -16.30 -12.15
N ALA A 254 12.66 -14.97 -12.31
CA ALA A 254 13.48 -13.98 -11.60
C ALA A 254 13.02 -13.70 -10.14
N GLU A 255 11.89 -14.24 -9.68
CA GLU A 255 11.36 -13.89 -8.34
C GLU A 255 12.31 -14.22 -7.19
N LYS A 256 13.09 -15.27 -7.29
CA LYS A 256 14.04 -15.69 -6.25
C LYS A 256 15.20 -14.71 -6.08
N ASP A 257 15.59 -14.03 -7.16
CA ASP A 257 16.71 -13.08 -7.16
C ASP A 257 16.42 -11.85 -6.27
N TRP A 258 15.14 -11.60 -5.98
CA TRP A 258 14.72 -10.52 -5.08
C TRP A 258 15.18 -10.73 -3.64
N TYR A 259 15.46 -11.96 -3.23
CA TYR A 259 16.09 -12.23 -1.93
C TYR A 259 17.51 -11.61 -1.89
N GLU A 260 18.35 -11.96 -2.86
CA GLU A 260 19.72 -11.41 -2.96
C GLU A 260 19.70 -9.90 -3.15
N TYR A 261 18.77 -9.38 -3.95
CA TYR A 261 18.60 -7.94 -4.09
C TYR A 261 18.31 -7.27 -2.73
N GLY A 262 17.37 -7.78 -1.96
CA GLY A 262 17.03 -7.27 -0.63
C GLY A 262 18.20 -7.37 0.36
N LEU A 263 18.90 -8.49 0.35
CA LEU A 263 20.10 -8.71 1.19
C LEU A 263 21.21 -7.69 0.86
N ASN A 264 21.48 -7.45 -0.43
CA ASN A 264 22.46 -6.48 -0.87
C ASN A 264 22.07 -5.04 -0.49
N LYS A 265 20.77 -4.70 -0.52
CA LYS A 265 20.27 -3.42 -0.01
C LYS A 265 20.55 -3.24 1.48
N LEU A 266 20.30 -4.25 2.30
CA LEU A 266 20.61 -4.21 3.73
C LEU A 266 22.11 -4.05 4.00
N LYS A 267 22.97 -4.80 3.30
CA LYS A 267 24.45 -4.69 3.41
C LYS A 267 24.93 -3.25 3.14
N ARG A 268 24.31 -2.56 2.19
CA ARG A 268 24.61 -1.16 1.84
C ARG A 268 23.89 -0.14 2.74
N LYS A 269 23.13 -0.58 3.74
CA LYS A 269 22.26 0.27 4.57
C LYS A 269 21.28 1.11 3.74
N GLU A 270 20.75 0.52 2.67
CA GLU A 270 19.74 1.10 1.82
C GLU A 270 18.37 0.52 2.15
N TYR A 271 17.36 1.40 2.18
CA TYR A 271 16.01 0.99 2.48
C TYR A 271 15.39 0.20 1.33
N TYR A 272 14.98 -1.02 1.63
CA TYR A 272 14.18 -1.86 0.76
C TYR A 272 13.32 -2.83 1.58
N PRO A 273 12.02 -2.55 1.78
CA PRO A 273 11.15 -3.39 2.59
C PRO A 273 10.54 -4.56 1.83
N GLY A 274 10.94 -4.83 0.60
CA GLY A 274 10.40 -5.91 -0.22
C GLY A 274 9.01 -5.63 -0.78
N PHE A 275 8.67 -4.37 -1.03
CA PHE A 275 7.38 -3.97 -1.56
C PHE A 275 7.38 -3.99 -3.09
N PHE A 276 6.31 -4.52 -3.70
CA PHE A 276 6.15 -4.49 -5.15
C PHE A 276 4.75 -4.04 -5.57
N ILE A 277 4.68 -3.53 -6.78
CA ILE A 277 3.43 -3.05 -7.41
C ILE A 277 3.10 -3.95 -8.58
N VAL A 278 1.83 -4.27 -8.74
CA VAL A 278 1.29 -4.85 -9.97
C VAL A 278 0.17 -3.97 -10.51
N VAL A 279 0.10 -3.87 -11.83
CA VAL A 279 -0.95 -3.15 -12.54
C VAL A 279 -1.55 -4.08 -13.57
N ALA A 280 -2.87 -4.25 -13.47
CA ALA A 280 -3.61 -5.09 -14.38
C ALA A 280 -4.73 -4.31 -15.07
N LYS A 281 -5.09 -4.75 -16.26
CA LYS A 281 -6.23 -4.26 -17.03
C LYS A 281 -7.20 -5.40 -17.30
N LYS A 282 -8.48 -5.09 -17.37
CA LYS A 282 -9.51 -6.03 -17.79
C LYS A 282 -9.38 -6.29 -19.28
N ASN A 283 -9.41 -7.56 -19.68
CA ASN A 283 -9.46 -7.90 -21.10
C ASN A 283 -10.85 -7.54 -21.62
N ASN A 284 -10.89 -6.71 -22.66
CA ASN A 284 -12.11 -6.49 -23.45
C ASN A 284 -12.20 -7.62 -24.47
N TYR A 285 -13.33 -8.30 -24.52
CA TYR A 285 -13.67 -9.21 -25.60
C TYR A 285 -14.12 -8.40 -26.83
#